data_83c48f86d4eb45841ebce89cc105d9ce
#
_entry.id   83c48f86d4eb45841ebce89cc105d9ce
#
_cell.length_a   1.000
_cell.length_b   1.000
_cell.length_c   1.000
_cell.angle_alpha   90.00
_cell.angle_beta   90.00
_cell.angle_gamma   90.00
#
_symmetry.space_group_name_H-M   'P 1'
#
loop_
_entity.id
_entity.type
_entity.pdbx_description
1 polymer ?
#
loop_
_entity_poly.entity_id
_entity_poly.type
_entity_poly.pdbx_seq_one_letter_code
_entity_poly.pdbx_strand_id
1 'polypeptide(L)'
;MVGFGPADLGSNPSRATFNIRNFINRFRFDSIMAIQNIAVLGAGQMGNGITQVAAAAGYNVTMIDIQQEYVDKGLATIERSLGKLVSKERMTQEDADATLARISLSTDRADCADCDLVVEAVPEIVDLKTSIFAELDSICKPETILASNTSSISISTIADATNRPDKVIGMHFMNPVPIMKLVEVINGDKTSTETNAAVIEASEKMGKIALSCNDSPGFVSNRILCPMLNEAILTLQEGVAEPEAIDGIMKLGMTRWKMVPSKWPSST
;
A
#
# COMPACT_ATOMS: atom_id res chain seq x y z
N MET A 1 -20.87 62.98 -49.97
CA MET A 1 -20.86 62.22 -48.69
C MET A 1 -20.67 60.75 -49.06
N VAL A 2 -19.52 60.24 -48.82
CA VAL A 2 -19.15 58.86 -49.16
C VAL A 2 -19.11 58.06 -47.85
N GLY A 3 -20.02 57.08 -47.69
CA GLY A 3 -20.11 56.23 -46.51
C GLY A 3 -19.14 55.05 -46.67
N PHE A 4 -18.22 54.87 -45.72
CA PHE A 4 -17.40 53.68 -45.60
C PHE A 4 -18.15 52.67 -44.78
N GLY A 5 -18.36 51.47 -45.35
CA GLY A 5 -18.83 50.32 -44.66
C GLY A 5 -17.66 49.60 -43.91
N PRO A 6 -17.91 48.83 -42.80
CA PRO A 6 -16.85 48.19 -42.06
C PRO A 6 -16.34 46.92 -42.77
N ALA A 7 -15.02 46.81 -42.80
CA ALA A 7 -14.30 45.69 -43.33
C ALA A 7 -14.47 44.42 -42.48
N ASP A 8 -14.75 43.34 -43.18
CA ASP A 8 -14.79 41.96 -42.71
C ASP A 8 -13.38 41.49 -42.26
N LEU A 9 -13.17 41.27 -40.97
CA LEU A 9 -11.95 40.76 -40.42
C LEU A 9 -12.07 39.24 -40.25
N GLY A 10 -11.35 38.58 -41.13
CA GLY A 10 -11.30 37.15 -41.31
C GLY A 10 -11.09 36.33 -40.06
N SER A 11 -11.64 35.17 -40.13
CA SER A 11 -11.51 33.95 -39.35
C SER A 11 -10.20 33.76 -38.60
N ASN A 12 -10.31 33.69 -37.29
CA ASN A 12 -9.25 33.38 -36.35
C ASN A 12 -8.89 31.87 -36.45
N PRO A 13 -7.62 31.48 -36.65
CA PRO A 13 -7.25 30.06 -36.64
C PRO A 13 -7.36 29.49 -35.24
N SER A 14 -7.96 28.33 -35.15
CA SER A 14 -8.16 27.51 -33.98
C SER A 14 -6.97 27.56 -33.01
N ARG A 15 -7.16 28.11 -31.82
CA ARG A 15 -6.30 27.89 -30.67
C ARG A 15 -6.39 26.40 -30.30
N ALA A 16 -5.45 25.62 -30.78
CA ALA A 16 -5.15 24.33 -30.19
C ALA A 16 -4.72 24.62 -28.73
N THR A 17 -5.63 24.48 -27.79
CA THR A 17 -5.31 24.49 -26.36
C THR A 17 -4.42 23.31 -26.08
N PHE A 18 -3.11 23.57 -26.04
CA PHE A 18 -2.10 22.60 -25.66
C PHE A 18 -2.38 22.25 -24.19
N ASN A 19 -2.94 21.07 -23.96
CA ASN A 19 -3.32 20.63 -22.64
C ASN A 19 -2.07 20.18 -21.89
N ILE A 20 -1.41 21.12 -21.22
CA ILE A 20 -0.19 20.93 -20.43
C ILE A 20 -0.32 19.75 -19.44
N ARG A 21 -1.54 19.53 -18.87
CA ARG A 21 -1.80 18.38 -18.00
C ARG A 21 -1.64 17.04 -18.73
N ASN A 22 -2.08 16.92 -19.98
CA ASN A 22 -1.91 15.71 -20.77
C ASN A 22 -0.46 15.52 -21.25
N PHE A 23 0.27 16.61 -21.47
CA PHE A 23 1.69 16.57 -21.82
C PHE A 23 2.55 16.17 -20.62
N ILE A 24 2.31 16.75 -19.44
CA ILE A 24 3.00 16.38 -18.18
C ILE A 24 2.67 14.95 -17.78
N ASN A 25 1.42 14.49 -17.92
CA ASN A 25 1.06 13.10 -17.65
C ASN A 25 1.74 12.13 -18.61
N ARG A 26 1.89 12.48 -19.89
CA ARG A 26 2.53 11.60 -20.88
C ARG A 26 4.03 11.41 -20.60
N PHE A 27 4.75 12.45 -20.17
CA PHE A 27 6.16 12.35 -19.75
C PHE A 27 6.35 11.74 -18.35
N ARG A 28 5.31 11.73 -17.50
CA ARG A 28 5.33 11.07 -16.18
C ARG A 28 5.17 9.56 -16.28
N PHE A 29 4.56 9.03 -17.34
CA PHE A 29 4.32 7.59 -17.54
C PHE A 29 5.52 6.83 -18.13
N ASP A 30 6.48 7.51 -18.77
CA ASP A 30 7.61 6.83 -19.43
C ASP A 30 8.76 6.43 -18.50
N SER A 31 8.64 6.61 -17.17
CA SER A 31 9.72 6.35 -16.19
C SER A 31 9.26 5.65 -14.89
N ILE A 32 8.01 5.24 -14.77
CA ILE A 32 7.59 4.44 -13.61
C ILE A 32 8.05 3.00 -13.86
N MET A 33 8.87 2.46 -12.95
CA MET A 33 9.30 1.05 -12.99
C MET A 33 8.08 0.15 -13.00
N ALA A 34 7.90 -0.62 -14.09
CA ALA A 34 6.79 -1.55 -14.22
C ALA A 34 7.02 -2.75 -13.27
N ILE A 35 6.40 -2.74 -12.09
CA ILE A 35 6.42 -3.89 -11.19
C ILE A 35 5.67 -5.05 -11.84
N GLN A 36 6.31 -6.21 -11.92
CA GLN A 36 5.75 -7.47 -12.43
C GLN A 36 5.97 -8.62 -11.44
N ASN A 37 7.15 -8.69 -10.83
CA ASN A 37 7.56 -9.75 -9.92
C ASN A 37 7.65 -9.20 -8.49
N ILE A 38 6.88 -9.81 -7.59
CA ILE A 38 6.81 -9.41 -6.19
C ILE A 38 7.27 -10.58 -5.33
N ALA A 39 8.17 -10.34 -4.37
CA ALA A 39 8.39 -11.27 -3.28
C ALA A 39 7.65 -10.80 -2.03
N VAL A 40 7.09 -11.75 -1.28
CA VAL A 40 6.47 -11.51 0.03
C VAL A 40 7.20 -12.35 1.07
N LEU A 41 7.89 -11.69 2.00
CA LEU A 41 8.61 -12.34 3.09
C LEU A 41 7.71 -12.49 4.31
N GLY A 42 7.53 -13.72 4.74
CA GLY A 42 6.58 -14.13 5.78
C GLY A 42 5.29 -14.66 5.17
N ALA A 43 4.97 -15.93 5.45
CA ALA A 43 3.76 -16.62 5.00
C ALA A 43 2.63 -16.61 6.05
N GLY A 44 2.82 -15.84 7.13
CA GLY A 44 1.83 -15.66 8.19
C GLY A 44 0.56 -14.96 7.73
N GLN A 45 -0.28 -14.52 8.68
CA GLN A 45 -1.59 -13.93 8.43
C GLN A 45 -1.55 -12.74 7.45
N MET A 46 -0.56 -11.85 7.58
CA MET A 46 -0.42 -10.71 6.69
C MET A 46 0.16 -11.11 5.35
N GLY A 47 1.27 -11.89 5.35
CA GLY A 47 1.97 -12.24 4.12
C GLY A 47 1.15 -13.09 3.17
N ASN A 48 0.40 -14.10 3.64
CA ASN A 48 -0.48 -14.87 2.76
C ASN A 48 -1.59 -13.98 2.15
N GLY A 49 -2.14 -13.03 2.91
CA GLY A 49 -3.13 -12.10 2.42
C GLY A 49 -2.56 -11.12 1.38
N ILE A 50 -1.33 -10.61 1.56
CA ILE A 50 -0.62 -9.76 0.60
C ILE A 50 -0.33 -10.56 -0.68
N THR A 51 0.19 -11.79 -0.54
CA THR A 51 0.41 -12.71 -1.66
C THR A 51 -0.87 -12.92 -2.48
N GLN A 52 -1.99 -13.21 -1.80
CA GLN A 52 -3.28 -13.42 -2.47
C GLN A 52 -3.72 -12.22 -3.30
N VAL A 53 -3.69 -11.01 -2.72
CA VAL A 53 -4.19 -9.82 -3.45
C VAL A 53 -3.23 -9.39 -4.56
N ALA A 54 -1.93 -9.58 -4.41
CA ALA A 54 -0.96 -9.31 -5.45
C ALA A 54 -1.11 -10.29 -6.63
N ALA A 55 -1.22 -11.59 -6.36
CA ALA A 55 -1.42 -12.61 -7.39
C ALA A 55 -2.77 -12.43 -8.12
N ALA A 56 -3.85 -12.09 -7.41
CA ALA A 56 -5.15 -11.79 -7.99
C ALA A 56 -5.11 -10.54 -8.89
N ALA A 57 -4.22 -9.60 -8.61
CA ALA A 57 -4.00 -8.41 -9.44
C ALA A 57 -3.13 -8.67 -10.68
N GLY A 58 -2.65 -9.92 -10.87
CA GLY A 58 -1.89 -10.35 -12.04
C GLY A 58 -0.37 -10.21 -11.90
N TYR A 59 0.15 -10.00 -10.70
CA TYR A 59 1.58 -10.08 -10.42
C TYR A 59 2.05 -11.53 -10.28
N ASN A 60 3.29 -11.82 -10.67
CA ASN A 60 3.96 -13.05 -10.27
C ASN A 60 4.46 -12.86 -8.82
N VAL A 61 4.12 -13.77 -7.93
CA VAL A 61 4.41 -13.60 -6.49
C VAL A 61 5.18 -14.80 -5.98
N THR A 62 6.34 -14.55 -5.39
CA THR A 62 7.08 -15.57 -4.62
C THR A 62 6.81 -15.32 -3.12
N MET A 63 6.10 -16.26 -2.49
CA MET A 63 5.89 -16.24 -1.03
C MET A 63 7.01 -17.00 -0.34
N ILE A 64 7.72 -16.32 0.56
CA ILE A 64 8.94 -16.84 1.18
C ILE A 64 8.78 -16.87 2.70
N ASP A 65 9.15 -17.99 3.33
CA ASP A 65 9.26 -18.08 4.79
C ASP A 65 10.43 -19.00 5.16
N ILE A 66 10.83 -19.01 6.42
CA ILE A 66 12.02 -19.76 6.91
C ILE A 66 11.84 -21.28 6.88
N GLN A 67 10.61 -21.80 6.76
CA GLN A 67 10.31 -23.23 6.75
C GLN A 67 9.24 -23.55 5.71
N GLN A 68 9.37 -24.71 5.06
CA GLN A 68 8.42 -25.21 4.08
C GLN A 68 7.01 -25.32 4.65
N GLU A 69 6.87 -25.78 5.89
CA GLU A 69 5.57 -25.88 6.56
C GLU A 69 4.82 -24.53 6.63
N TYR A 70 5.54 -23.42 6.81
CA TYR A 70 4.90 -22.10 6.90
C TYR A 70 4.38 -21.62 5.54
N VAL A 71 5.16 -21.81 4.47
CA VAL A 71 4.70 -21.44 3.12
C VAL A 71 3.56 -22.32 2.65
N ASP A 72 3.60 -23.64 2.94
CA ASP A 72 2.51 -24.58 2.62
C ASP A 72 1.21 -24.19 3.35
N LYS A 73 1.30 -23.85 4.63
CA LYS A 73 0.18 -23.37 5.43
C LYS A 73 -0.37 -22.03 4.94
N GLY A 74 0.53 -21.15 4.49
CA GLY A 74 0.17 -19.88 3.85
C GLY A 74 -0.63 -20.12 2.58
N LEU A 75 -0.14 -20.99 1.69
CA LEU A 75 -0.84 -21.36 0.45
C LEU A 75 -2.20 -21.99 0.72
N ALA A 76 -2.29 -22.95 1.64
CA ALA A 76 -3.55 -23.58 2.02
C ALA A 76 -4.57 -22.55 2.58
N THR A 77 -4.10 -21.47 3.20
CA THR A 77 -4.95 -20.39 3.66
C THR A 77 -5.48 -19.55 2.49
N ILE A 78 -4.64 -19.28 1.49
CA ILE A 78 -5.02 -18.60 0.25
C ILE A 78 -6.06 -19.43 -0.52
N GLU A 79 -5.80 -20.72 -0.74
CA GLU A 79 -6.73 -21.65 -1.41
C GLU A 79 -8.11 -21.65 -0.75
N ARG A 80 -8.15 -21.76 0.59
CA ARG A 80 -9.40 -21.70 1.36
C ARG A 80 -10.11 -20.36 1.22
N SER A 81 -9.35 -19.26 1.16
CA SER A 81 -9.87 -17.91 0.98
C SER A 81 -10.50 -17.75 -0.41
N LEU A 82 -9.79 -18.16 -1.46
CA LEU A 82 -10.28 -18.13 -2.84
C LEU A 82 -11.51 -19.05 -3.03
N GLY A 83 -11.48 -20.26 -2.48
CA GLY A 83 -12.62 -21.18 -2.51
C GLY A 83 -13.88 -20.59 -1.85
N LYS A 84 -13.73 -19.79 -0.78
CA LYS A 84 -14.87 -19.05 -0.20
C LYS A 84 -15.38 -17.93 -1.10
N LEU A 85 -14.51 -17.28 -1.90
CA LEU A 85 -14.97 -16.28 -2.87
C LEU A 85 -15.73 -16.92 -4.02
N VAL A 86 -15.25 -18.05 -4.52
CA VAL A 86 -15.92 -18.83 -5.56
C VAL A 86 -17.27 -19.34 -5.07
N SER A 87 -17.35 -19.94 -3.88
CA SER A 87 -18.61 -20.45 -3.31
C SER A 87 -19.66 -19.37 -3.05
N LYS A 88 -19.24 -18.08 -2.94
CA LYS A 88 -20.11 -16.92 -2.79
C LYS A 88 -20.33 -16.15 -4.10
N GLU A 89 -19.94 -16.73 -5.23
CA GLU A 89 -20.09 -16.13 -6.56
C GLU A 89 -19.42 -14.73 -6.69
N ARG A 90 -18.36 -14.49 -5.91
CA ARG A 90 -17.58 -13.25 -5.93
C ARG A 90 -16.33 -13.34 -6.79
N MET A 91 -16.00 -14.53 -7.25
CA MET A 91 -14.86 -14.85 -8.11
C MET A 91 -15.21 -16.09 -8.92
N THR A 92 -14.76 -16.19 -10.16
CA THR A 92 -14.89 -17.42 -10.93
C THR A 92 -13.85 -18.45 -10.50
N GLN A 93 -14.09 -19.72 -10.78
CA GLN A 93 -13.09 -20.78 -10.53
C GLN A 93 -11.83 -20.53 -11.38
N GLU A 94 -12.02 -20.10 -12.64
CA GLU A 94 -10.93 -19.77 -13.55
C GLU A 94 -10.02 -18.65 -13.00
N ASP A 95 -10.60 -17.59 -12.44
CA ASP A 95 -9.85 -16.51 -11.80
C ASP A 95 -9.09 -16.98 -10.56
N ALA A 96 -9.69 -17.88 -9.76
CA ALA A 96 -9.05 -18.46 -8.59
C ALA A 96 -7.84 -19.32 -8.99
N ASP A 97 -8.03 -20.20 -9.99
CA ASP A 97 -6.95 -21.06 -10.52
C ASP A 97 -5.82 -20.23 -11.15
N ALA A 98 -6.17 -19.18 -11.91
CA ALA A 98 -5.20 -18.24 -12.47
C ALA A 98 -4.44 -17.45 -11.39
N THR A 99 -5.10 -17.15 -10.27
CA THR A 99 -4.45 -16.50 -9.11
C THR A 99 -3.42 -17.43 -8.48
N LEU A 100 -3.80 -18.68 -8.21
CA LEU A 100 -2.89 -19.69 -7.64
C LEU A 100 -1.71 -19.99 -8.55
N ALA A 101 -1.91 -20.04 -9.86
CA ALA A 101 -0.86 -20.31 -10.84
C ALA A 101 0.24 -19.22 -10.87
N ARG A 102 0.01 -18.03 -10.31
CA ARG A 102 0.99 -16.94 -10.20
C ARG A 102 1.78 -16.97 -8.89
N ILE A 103 1.50 -17.91 -7.99
CA ILE A 103 2.15 -18.00 -6.68
C ILE A 103 3.21 -19.09 -6.72
N SER A 104 4.45 -18.70 -6.43
CA SER A 104 5.57 -19.62 -6.17
C SER A 104 5.89 -19.63 -4.67
N LEU A 105 6.36 -20.75 -4.17
CA LEU A 105 6.74 -20.92 -2.77
C LEU A 105 8.27 -21.11 -2.68
N SER A 106 8.88 -20.49 -1.69
CA SER A 106 10.31 -20.65 -1.43
C SER A 106 10.62 -20.58 0.07
N THR A 107 11.79 -21.13 0.43
CA THR A 107 12.40 -20.94 1.75
C THR A 107 13.74 -20.20 1.67
N ASP A 108 14.13 -19.79 0.47
CA ASP A 108 15.38 -19.08 0.23
C ASP A 108 15.12 -17.61 -0.17
N ARG A 109 15.72 -16.67 0.55
CA ARG A 109 15.63 -15.23 0.22
C ARG A 109 16.38 -14.86 -1.06
N ALA A 110 17.31 -15.72 -1.54
CA ALA A 110 17.96 -15.52 -2.82
C ALA A 110 16.96 -15.42 -3.98
N ASP A 111 15.77 -16.00 -3.85
CA ASP A 111 14.69 -15.89 -4.84
C ASP A 111 14.08 -14.48 -4.94
N CYS A 112 14.51 -13.53 -4.09
CA CYS A 112 14.20 -12.11 -4.24
C CYS A 112 15.05 -11.38 -5.30
N ALA A 113 16.14 -12.00 -5.79
CA ALA A 113 17.14 -11.33 -6.62
C ALA A 113 16.57 -10.60 -7.84
N ASP A 114 15.60 -11.21 -8.53
CA ASP A 114 15.00 -10.67 -9.75
C ASP A 114 13.66 -9.96 -9.53
N CYS A 115 13.23 -9.80 -8.27
CA CYS A 115 11.98 -9.12 -7.95
C CYS A 115 12.07 -7.61 -8.17
N ASP A 116 10.93 -7.01 -8.52
CA ASP A 116 10.79 -5.55 -8.69
C ASP A 116 10.38 -4.88 -7.36
N LEU A 117 9.62 -5.63 -6.55
CA LEU A 117 9.14 -5.21 -5.24
C LEU A 117 9.26 -6.37 -4.26
N VAL A 118 9.82 -6.11 -3.10
CA VAL A 118 9.79 -7.04 -1.95
C VAL A 118 8.92 -6.43 -0.86
N VAL A 119 7.93 -7.18 -0.36
CA VAL A 119 7.07 -6.78 0.76
C VAL A 119 7.38 -7.66 1.96
N GLU A 120 7.98 -7.08 2.98
CA GLU A 120 8.32 -7.77 4.22
C GLU A 120 7.13 -7.77 5.18
N ALA A 121 6.76 -8.94 5.69
CA ALA A 121 5.68 -9.17 6.65
C ALA A 121 6.07 -10.18 7.75
N VAL A 122 7.34 -10.10 8.21
CA VAL A 122 7.87 -10.92 9.29
C VAL A 122 7.51 -10.33 10.67
N PRO A 123 7.81 -11.04 11.81
CA PRO A 123 7.52 -10.51 13.15
C PRO A 123 8.06 -9.10 13.39
N GLU A 124 7.33 -8.34 14.22
CA GLU A 124 7.56 -6.91 14.50
C GLU A 124 8.73 -6.74 15.49
N ILE A 125 9.95 -7.03 15.01
CA ILE A 125 11.21 -6.95 15.78
C ILE A 125 12.20 -6.12 14.96
N VAL A 126 12.68 -5.01 15.52
CA VAL A 126 13.56 -4.03 14.83
C VAL A 126 14.81 -4.72 14.26
N ASP A 127 15.57 -5.43 15.10
CA ASP A 127 16.82 -6.06 14.70
C ASP A 127 16.62 -7.12 13.60
N LEU A 128 15.50 -7.85 13.64
CA LEU A 128 15.15 -8.81 12.61
C LEU A 128 14.89 -8.12 11.27
N LYS A 129 14.06 -7.06 11.28
CA LYS A 129 13.72 -6.34 10.06
C LYS A 129 14.93 -5.63 9.45
N THR A 130 15.72 -4.93 10.25
CA THR A 130 16.95 -4.26 9.77
C THR A 130 17.96 -5.25 9.21
N SER A 131 18.14 -6.42 9.84
CA SER A 131 18.99 -7.50 9.33
C SER A 131 18.51 -8.04 7.98
N ILE A 132 17.19 -8.27 7.84
CA ILE A 132 16.59 -8.73 6.59
C ILE A 132 16.76 -7.68 5.49
N PHE A 133 16.54 -6.40 5.78
CA PHE A 133 16.68 -5.33 4.79
C PHE A 133 18.14 -5.16 4.33
N ALA A 134 19.12 -5.29 5.23
CA ALA A 134 20.54 -5.31 4.88
C ALA A 134 20.90 -6.51 3.98
N GLU A 135 20.33 -7.68 4.24
CA GLU A 135 20.49 -8.86 3.41
C GLU A 135 19.86 -8.67 2.02
N LEU A 136 18.60 -8.20 1.95
CA LEU A 136 17.89 -7.91 0.70
C LEU A 136 18.62 -6.85 -0.14
N ASP A 137 19.24 -5.86 0.50
CA ASP A 137 20.04 -4.85 -0.18
C ASP A 137 21.22 -5.46 -0.95
N SER A 138 21.76 -6.58 -0.48
CA SER A 138 22.83 -7.30 -1.16
C SER A 138 22.34 -8.32 -2.19
N ILE A 139 21.13 -8.86 -2.05
CA ILE A 139 20.56 -9.89 -2.91
C ILE A 139 19.86 -9.27 -4.13
N CYS A 140 19.01 -8.29 -3.90
CA CYS A 140 18.13 -7.73 -4.93
C CYS A 140 18.88 -6.81 -5.89
N LYS A 141 18.41 -6.76 -7.14
CA LYS A 141 18.89 -5.77 -8.13
C LYS A 141 18.74 -4.33 -7.60
N PRO A 142 19.58 -3.38 -8.05
CA PRO A 142 19.58 -2.00 -7.52
C PRO A 142 18.25 -1.27 -7.60
N GLU A 143 17.41 -1.62 -8.57
CA GLU A 143 16.13 -0.99 -8.83
C GLU A 143 15.02 -1.49 -7.91
N THR A 144 15.18 -2.66 -7.26
CA THR A 144 14.15 -3.28 -6.43
C THR A 144 13.73 -2.37 -5.29
N ILE A 145 12.42 -2.17 -5.16
CA ILE A 145 11.81 -1.48 -4.03
C ILE A 145 11.69 -2.46 -2.86
N LEU A 146 12.11 -2.02 -1.68
CA LEU A 146 12.01 -2.78 -0.45
C LEU A 146 10.94 -2.16 0.45
N ALA A 147 9.82 -2.83 0.61
CA ALA A 147 8.68 -2.36 1.39
C ALA A 147 8.52 -3.17 2.69
N SER A 148 8.20 -2.50 3.80
CA SER A 148 7.84 -3.16 5.06
C SER A 148 6.36 -3.00 5.37
N ASN A 149 5.71 -4.10 5.79
CA ASN A 149 4.36 -4.08 6.32
C ASN A 149 4.34 -3.83 7.84
N THR A 150 5.37 -3.21 8.39
CA THR A 150 5.41 -2.82 9.81
C THR A 150 4.22 -1.93 10.17
N SER A 151 3.75 -2.06 11.42
CA SER A 151 2.69 -1.21 11.98
C SER A 151 3.21 -0.09 12.86
N SER A 152 4.49 -0.13 13.27
CA SER A 152 5.03 0.74 14.31
C SER A 152 6.50 1.09 14.19
N ILE A 153 7.30 0.27 13.49
CA ILE A 153 8.74 0.50 13.36
C ILE A 153 8.97 1.59 12.30
N SER A 154 9.83 2.56 12.63
CA SER A 154 10.19 3.64 11.73
C SER A 154 10.77 3.10 10.42
N ILE A 155 10.22 3.56 9.31
CA ILE A 155 10.70 3.24 7.97
C ILE A 155 12.10 3.81 7.74
N SER A 156 12.37 4.99 8.30
CA SER A 156 13.70 5.61 8.25
C SER A 156 14.75 4.74 8.96
N THR A 157 14.40 4.13 10.12
CA THR A 157 15.28 3.20 10.82
C THR A 157 15.58 1.95 9.99
N ILE A 158 14.57 1.40 9.31
CA ILE A 158 14.76 0.24 8.42
C ILE A 158 15.61 0.63 7.20
N ALA A 159 15.36 1.79 6.62
CA ALA A 159 16.07 2.31 5.46
C ALA A 159 17.56 2.53 5.72
N ASP A 160 17.93 2.97 6.93
CA ASP A 160 19.33 3.22 7.32
C ASP A 160 20.16 1.92 7.40
N ALA A 161 19.53 0.74 7.39
CA ALA A 161 20.21 -0.54 7.28
C ALA A 161 20.59 -0.91 5.83
N THR A 162 20.23 -0.09 4.83
CA THR A 162 20.46 -0.35 3.40
C THR A 162 21.31 0.73 2.74
N ASN A 163 21.89 0.43 1.57
CA ASN A 163 22.59 1.42 0.74
C ASN A 163 21.65 2.08 -0.28
N ARG A 164 20.35 1.73 -0.26
CA ARG A 164 19.28 2.28 -1.13
C ARG A 164 18.11 2.86 -0.34
N PRO A 165 18.33 3.78 0.61
CA PRO A 165 17.26 4.28 1.48
C PRO A 165 16.15 5.01 0.71
N ASP A 166 16.41 5.48 -0.50
CA ASP A 166 15.44 6.06 -1.43
C ASP A 166 14.46 5.02 -2.03
N LYS A 167 14.81 3.73 -1.97
CA LYS A 167 14.00 2.59 -2.40
C LYS A 167 13.29 1.87 -1.25
N VAL A 168 13.44 2.35 -0.01
CA VAL A 168 12.78 1.77 1.16
C VAL A 168 11.52 2.56 1.49
N ILE A 169 10.40 1.84 1.74
CA ILE A 169 9.09 2.44 1.97
C ILE A 169 8.24 1.55 2.90
N GLY A 170 7.29 2.15 3.60
CA GLY A 170 6.25 1.42 4.31
C GLY A 170 5.07 1.09 3.39
N MET A 171 4.58 -0.16 3.46
CA MET A 171 3.40 -0.63 2.74
C MET A 171 2.50 -1.37 3.73
N HIS A 172 1.84 -0.58 4.59
CA HIS A 172 1.09 -1.06 5.74
C HIS A 172 -0.32 -1.47 5.33
N PHE A 173 -0.52 -2.76 5.14
CA PHE A 173 -1.83 -3.37 4.86
C PHE A 173 -2.64 -3.53 6.13
N MET A 174 -3.97 -3.45 6.01
CA MET A 174 -4.90 -3.68 7.10
C MET A 174 -5.41 -5.12 7.13
N ASN A 175 -5.53 -5.69 8.31
CA ASN A 175 -6.04 -7.06 8.53
C ASN A 175 -7.57 -7.09 8.56
N PRO A 176 -8.24 -8.01 7.85
CA PRO A 176 -7.75 -9.02 6.89
C PRO A 176 -7.45 -8.41 5.51
N VAL A 177 -6.25 -8.68 4.98
CA VAL A 177 -5.76 -8.07 3.73
C VAL A 177 -6.71 -8.23 2.54
N PRO A 178 -7.32 -9.39 2.26
CA PRO A 178 -8.23 -9.52 1.12
C PRO A 178 -9.51 -8.68 1.23
N ILE A 179 -9.89 -8.23 2.43
CA ILE A 179 -11.15 -7.53 2.70
C ILE A 179 -10.91 -6.01 2.84
N MET A 180 -9.88 -5.64 3.60
CA MET A 180 -9.60 -4.25 3.92
C MET A 180 -9.01 -3.52 2.70
N LYS A 181 -9.57 -2.36 2.40
CA LYS A 181 -9.19 -1.60 1.20
C LYS A 181 -7.98 -0.72 1.37
N LEU A 182 -7.70 -0.27 2.60
CA LEU A 182 -6.63 0.68 2.87
C LEU A 182 -5.25 0.02 2.79
N VAL A 183 -4.31 0.73 2.16
CA VAL A 183 -2.86 0.61 2.37
C VAL A 183 -2.35 1.99 2.76
N GLU A 184 -1.76 2.13 3.95
CA GLU A 184 -0.97 3.31 4.25
C GLU A 184 0.40 3.15 3.58
N VAL A 185 0.79 4.14 2.79
CA VAL A 185 2.09 4.20 2.12
C VAL A 185 2.95 5.20 2.88
N ILE A 186 3.94 4.69 3.63
CA ILE A 186 4.71 5.49 4.58
C ILE A 186 6.07 5.84 3.97
N ASN A 187 6.30 7.13 3.77
CA ASN A 187 7.59 7.64 3.30
C ASN A 187 8.54 7.81 4.50
N GLY A 188 9.67 7.10 4.47
CA GLY A 188 10.81 7.44 5.31
C GLY A 188 11.45 8.76 4.85
N ASP A 189 12.37 9.28 5.64
CA ASP A 189 13.02 10.59 5.39
C ASP A 189 13.72 10.67 4.03
N LYS A 190 14.18 9.53 3.50
CA LYS A 190 14.94 9.44 2.25
C LYS A 190 14.16 8.76 1.11
N THR A 191 12.93 8.29 1.36
CA THR A 191 12.10 7.63 0.33
C THR A 191 11.87 8.56 -0.86
N SER A 192 12.17 8.11 -2.08
CA SER A 192 12.00 8.92 -3.28
C SER A 192 10.53 9.06 -3.70
N THR A 193 10.21 10.12 -4.45
CA THR A 193 8.88 10.32 -5.02
C THR A 193 8.52 9.25 -6.04
N GLU A 194 9.50 8.71 -6.74
CA GLU A 194 9.36 7.62 -7.71
C GLU A 194 8.99 6.32 -7.01
N THR A 195 9.65 6.00 -5.91
CA THR A 195 9.34 4.84 -5.06
C THR A 195 7.92 4.93 -4.50
N ASN A 196 7.54 6.08 -3.97
CA ASN A 196 6.19 6.32 -3.48
C ASN A 196 5.14 6.13 -4.58
N ALA A 197 5.35 6.73 -5.77
CA ALA A 197 4.43 6.63 -6.89
C ALA A 197 4.27 5.17 -7.38
N ALA A 198 5.37 4.42 -7.49
CA ALA A 198 5.34 3.03 -7.92
C ALA A 198 4.56 2.13 -6.93
N VAL A 199 4.73 2.35 -5.62
CA VAL A 199 4.02 1.58 -4.57
C VAL A 199 2.53 1.95 -4.51
N ILE A 200 2.17 3.22 -4.73
CA ILE A 200 0.77 3.63 -4.88
C ILE A 200 0.13 2.90 -6.06
N GLU A 201 0.76 2.94 -7.25
CA GLU A 201 0.25 2.27 -8.44
C GLU A 201 0.09 0.77 -8.22
N ALA A 202 1.10 0.11 -7.65
CA ALA A 202 1.02 -1.31 -7.32
C ALA A 202 -0.12 -1.63 -6.36
N SER A 203 -0.32 -0.81 -5.33
CA SER A 203 -1.41 -0.97 -4.36
C SER A 203 -2.78 -0.78 -5.02
N GLU A 204 -2.93 0.23 -5.86
CA GLU A 204 -4.18 0.49 -6.60
C GLU A 204 -4.52 -0.64 -7.57
N LYS A 205 -3.52 -1.20 -8.26
CA LYS A 205 -3.69 -2.38 -9.11
C LYS A 205 -4.13 -3.62 -8.29
N MET A 206 -3.69 -3.74 -7.03
CA MET A 206 -4.19 -4.76 -6.08
C MET A 206 -5.63 -4.48 -5.58
N GLY A 207 -6.32 -3.48 -6.12
CA GLY A 207 -7.68 -3.10 -5.70
C GLY A 207 -7.72 -2.37 -4.35
N LYS A 208 -6.60 -1.82 -3.91
CA LYS A 208 -6.49 -1.05 -2.66
C LYS A 208 -6.66 0.45 -2.90
N ILE A 209 -6.93 1.17 -1.82
CA ILE A 209 -6.86 2.62 -1.76
C ILE A 209 -5.57 2.95 -1.03
N ALA A 210 -4.59 3.44 -1.77
CA ALA A 210 -3.28 3.80 -1.25
C ALA A 210 -3.28 5.27 -0.79
N LEU A 211 -2.95 5.50 0.47
CA LEU A 211 -2.87 6.84 1.04
C LEU A 211 -1.47 7.06 1.65
N SER A 212 -0.77 8.05 1.13
CA SER A 212 0.57 8.39 1.59
C SER A 212 0.57 9.20 2.88
N CYS A 213 1.53 8.87 3.75
CA CYS A 213 1.90 9.68 4.91
C CYS A 213 3.42 9.65 5.13
N ASN A 214 3.91 10.54 5.99
CA ASN A 214 5.30 10.54 6.41
C ASN A 214 5.50 9.59 7.59
N ASP A 215 6.73 9.08 7.70
CA ASP A 215 7.16 8.26 8.84
C ASP A 215 6.99 9.01 10.15
N SER A 216 6.25 8.42 11.06
CA SER A 216 5.96 8.97 12.39
C SER A 216 5.46 7.84 13.29
N PRO A 217 5.68 7.88 14.61
CA PRO A 217 5.20 6.86 15.52
C PRO A 217 3.71 6.58 15.39
N GLY A 218 3.36 5.32 15.04
CA GLY A 218 1.99 4.86 14.82
C GLY A 218 1.36 5.31 13.49
N PHE A 219 2.14 5.95 12.60
CA PHE A 219 1.70 6.50 11.30
C PHE A 219 0.46 7.40 11.48
N VAL A 220 -0.58 7.23 10.67
CA VAL A 220 -1.84 7.96 10.86
C VAL A 220 -2.84 7.11 11.62
N SER A 221 -3.07 5.87 11.19
CA SER A 221 -4.14 5.03 11.73
C SER A 221 -3.94 4.73 13.21
N ASN A 222 -2.80 4.18 13.61
CA ASN A 222 -2.54 3.79 15.00
C ASN A 222 -2.34 5.01 15.91
N ARG A 223 -1.73 6.08 15.39
CA ARG A 223 -1.55 7.32 16.16
C ARG A 223 -2.88 7.95 16.60
N ILE A 224 -3.93 7.78 15.79
CA ILE A 224 -5.28 8.28 16.13
C ILE A 224 -6.05 7.22 16.91
N LEU A 225 -6.03 5.97 16.45
CA LEU A 225 -6.82 4.88 17.00
C LEU A 225 -6.43 4.55 18.44
N CYS A 226 -5.13 4.43 18.75
CA CYS A 226 -4.71 4.02 20.09
C CYS A 226 -5.11 5.00 21.20
N PRO A 227 -4.89 6.33 21.05
CA PRO A 227 -5.43 7.30 22.01
C PRO A 227 -6.96 7.28 22.10
N MET A 228 -7.65 7.14 20.97
CA MET A 228 -9.12 7.07 20.96
C MET A 228 -9.65 5.86 21.75
N LEU A 229 -9.02 4.69 21.59
CA LEU A 229 -9.38 3.51 22.38
C LEU A 229 -9.05 3.69 23.86
N ASN A 230 -7.92 4.31 24.17
CA ASN A 230 -7.55 4.62 25.56
C ASN A 230 -8.58 5.55 26.22
N GLU A 231 -8.99 6.62 25.53
CA GLU A 231 -10.04 7.53 26.02
C GLU A 231 -11.38 6.82 26.22
N ALA A 232 -11.76 5.89 25.35
CA ALA A 232 -12.97 5.09 25.54
C ALA A 232 -12.90 4.21 26.82
N ILE A 233 -11.71 3.64 27.09
CA ILE A 233 -11.48 2.87 28.33
C ILE A 233 -11.54 3.77 29.57
N LEU A 234 -10.94 4.96 29.52
CA LEU A 234 -11.01 5.94 30.62
C LEU A 234 -12.46 6.40 30.86
N THR A 235 -13.21 6.67 29.82
CA THR A 235 -14.65 7.01 29.86
C THR A 235 -15.46 5.93 30.58
N LEU A 236 -15.18 4.64 30.31
CA LEU A 236 -15.79 3.52 31.02
C LEU A 236 -15.34 3.49 32.47
N GLN A 237 -14.05 3.64 32.77
CA GLN A 237 -13.50 3.62 34.12
C GLN A 237 -14.08 4.72 34.98
N GLU A 238 -14.35 5.89 34.45
CA GLU A 238 -14.96 7.04 35.10
C GLU A 238 -16.48 6.88 35.34
N GLY A 239 -17.06 5.80 34.82
CA GLY A 239 -18.50 5.52 34.99
C GLY A 239 -19.41 6.46 34.18
N VAL A 240 -18.91 7.06 33.08
CA VAL A 240 -19.69 7.98 32.25
C VAL A 240 -20.80 7.23 31.52
N ALA A 241 -20.51 6.01 31.02
CA ALA A 241 -21.50 5.15 30.36
C ALA A 241 -21.04 3.68 30.36
N GLU A 242 -21.98 2.78 30.15
CA GLU A 242 -21.71 1.35 29.96
C GLU A 242 -21.07 1.07 28.60
N PRO A 243 -20.34 -0.07 28.42
CA PRO A 243 -19.60 -0.38 27.18
C PRO A 243 -20.48 -0.32 25.92
N GLU A 244 -21.71 -0.87 25.99
CA GLU A 244 -22.64 -0.88 24.85
C GLU A 244 -23.07 0.53 24.43
N ALA A 245 -23.20 1.45 25.41
CA ALA A 245 -23.56 2.83 25.14
C ALA A 245 -22.38 3.60 24.52
N ILE A 246 -21.15 3.41 25.04
CA ILE A 246 -19.93 4.00 24.47
C ILE A 246 -19.78 3.56 23.03
N ASP A 247 -19.81 2.26 22.76
CA ASP A 247 -19.74 1.68 21.42
C ASP A 247 -20.83 2.22 20.49
N GLY A 248 -22.07 2.26 20.98
CA GLY A 248 -23.22 2.73 20.21
C GLY A 248 -23.09 4.19 19.82
N ILE A 249 -22.73 5.06 20.77
CA ILE A 249 -22.53 6.50 20.55
C ILE A 249 -21.43 6.73 19.52
N MET A 250 -20.27 6.06 19.68
CA MET A 250 -19.15 6.22 18.75
C MET A 250 -19.49 5.71 17.33
N LYS A 251 -20.13 4.54 17.22
CA LYS A 251 -20.53 3.98 15.90
C LYS A 251 -21.59 4.83 15.22
N LEU A 252 -22.58 5.32 15.92
CA LEU A 252 -23.71 6.07 15.33
C LEU A 252 -23.40 7.57 15.18
N GLY A 253 -22.66 8.14 16.13
CA GLY A 253 -22.35 9.55 16.14
C GLY A 253 -21.18 9.95 15.22
N MET A 254 -20.18 9.08 15.06
CA MET A 254 -18.91 9.43 14.39
C MET A 254 -18.74 8.90 12.96
N THR A 255 -19.70 8.13 12.42
CA THR A 255 -19.61 7.47 11.11
C THR A 255 -19.49 8.41 9.90
N ARG A 256 -19.74 9.71 10.07
CA ARG A 256 -19.69 10.72 9.00
C ARG A 256 -18.68 11.84 9.24
N TRP A 257 -17.83 11.73 10.25
CA TRP A 257 -16.87 12.78 10.56
C TRP A 257 -15.61 12.67 9.70
N LYS A 258 -15.27 13.82 9.08
CA LYS A 258 -13.91 14.01 8.57
C LYS A 258 -13.06 14.41 9.79
N MET A 259 -12.04 13.63 10.11
CA MET A 259 -11.15 13.86 11.26
C MET A 259 -10.41 15.21 11.19
N VAL A 260 -10.20 15.73 9.97
CA VAL A 260 -9.51 17.00 9.74
C VAL A 260 -10.38 17.87 8.85
N PRO A 261 -10.61 19.15 9.17
CA PRO A 261 -11.28 20.11 8.29
C PRO A 261 -10.59 20.18 6.94
N SER A 262 -11.36 20.28 5.84
CA SER A 262 -10.82 20.33 4.48
C SER A 262 -10.03 21.62 4.18
N LYS A 263 -10.11 22.62 5.07
CA LYS A 263 -9.29 23.83 5.07
C LYS A 263 -8.88 24.12 6.51
N TRP A 264 -7.61 23.86 6.81
CA TRP A 264 -6.99 24.39 8.01
C TRP A 264 -6.59 25.84 7.73
N PRO A 265 -6.82 26.80 8.67
CA PRO A 265 -6.28 28.13 8.47
C PRO A 265 -4.77 28.01 8.36
N SER A 266 -4.20 28.55 7.27
CA SER A 266 -2.75 28.70 7.13
C SER A 266 -2.24 29.43 8.36
N SER A 267 -1.31 28.84 9.09
CA SER A 267 -0.58 29.53 10.14
C SER A 267 0.11 30.75 9.52
N THR A 268 -0.42 31.92 9.79
CA THR A 268 0.25 33.21 9.59
C THR A 268 1.37 33.36 10.60
#